data_a959eb3e81577bc6ee4ad2878d9cf6d8
#
_entry.id   a959eb3e81577bc6ee4ad2878d9cf6d8
#
_cell.length_a   1.000
_cell.length_b   1.000
_cell.length_c   1.000
_cell.angle_alpha   90.00
_cell.angle_beta   90.00
_cell.angle_gamma   90.00
#
_symmetry.space_group_name_H-M   'P 1'
#
loop_
_entity.id
_entity.type
_entity.pdbx_description
1 polymer ?
#
loop_
_entity_poly.entity_id
_entity_poly.type
_entity_poly.pdbx_seq_one_letter_code
_entity_poly.pdbx_strand_id
1 'polypeptide(L)' 'MTEKTTVYEKMMFADYPDIVGIGDLQKMLGIGRKAALELAKHPQIHGVIVGNRFRIPKLNVIRYMLCDAEAS' A
#
# COMPACT_ATOMS: atom_id res chain seq x y z
N MET A 1 5.03 11.61 17.02
CA MET A 1 5.56 10.96 15.86
C MET A 1 4.71 9.76 15.43
N THR A 2 4.68 8.74 16.24
CA THR A 2 3.88 7.55 15.92
C THR A 2 2.41 7.83 15.94
N GLU A 3 1.97 8.75 16.78
CA GLU A 3 0.56 9.08 16.87
C GLU A 3 0.03 9.66 15.56
N LYS A 4 0.83 10.53 14.94
CA LYS A 4 0.43 11.13 13.68
C LYS A 4 0.29 10.08 12.60
N THR A 5 1.26 9.16 12.53
CA THR A 5 1.20 8.08 11.57
C THR A 5 -0.01 7.19 11.82
N THR A 6 -0.31 6.93 13.09
CA THR A 6 -1.45 6.10 13.44
C THR A 6 -2.77 6.71 12.97
N VAL A 7 -2.90 8.04 13.11
CA VAL A 7 -4.10 8.74 12.66
C VAL A 7 -4.28 8.56 11.15
N TYR A 8 -3.22 8.78 10.39
CA TYR A 8 -3.29 8.60 8.94
C TYR A 8 -3.59 7.17 8.56
N GLU A 9 -3.01 6.22 9.29
CA GLU A 9 -3.25 4.81 9.03
C GLU A 9 -4.71 4.44 9.22
N LYS A 10 -5.38 5.06 10.17
CA LYS A 10 -6.79 4.79 10.41
C LYS A 10 -7.70 5.46 9.39
N MET A 11 -7.27 6.60 8.87
CA MET A 11 -8.10 7.39 7.96
C MET A 11 -7.93 7.00 6.51
N MET A 12 -6.70 6.69 6.09
CA MET A 12 -6.44 6.37 4.69
C MET A 12 -6.92 4.96 4.36
N PHE A 13 -7.64 4.87 3.25
CA PHE A 13 -8.10 3.58 2.73
C PHE A 13 -8.89 2.78 3.77
N ALA A 14 -9.72 3.48 4.52
CA ALA A 14 -10.48 2.84 5.60
C ALA A 14 -11.38 1.72 5.10
N ASP A 15 -11.81 1.80 3.84
CA ASP A 15 -12.70 0.80 3.26
C ASP A 15 -11.97 -0.46 2.80
N TYR A 16 -10.66 -0.48 2.89
CA TYR A 16 -9.85 -1.61 2.43
C TYR A 16 -9.37 -2.44 3.61
N PRO A 17 -9.26 -3.76 3.42
CA PRO A 17 -8.75 -4.63 4.50
C PRO A 17 -7.27 -4.39 4.75
N ASP A 18 -6.76 -4.98 5.82
CA ASP A 18 -5.36 -4.82 6.19
C ASP A 18 -4.41 -5.40 5.15
N ILE A 19 -4.85 -6.43 4.46
CA ILE A 19 -4.07 -7.05 3.38
C ILE A 19 -4.84 -6.86 2.08
N VAL A 20 -4.20 -6.25 1.10
CA VAL A 20 -4.84 -5.96 -0.18
C VAL A 20 -4.13 -6.68 -1.31
N GLY A 21 -4.83 -6.86 -2.41
CA GLY A 21 -4.27 -7.48 -3.61
C GLY A 21 -3.93 -6.44 -4.67
N ILE A 22 -3.48 -6.93 -5.82
CA ILE A 22 -3.12 -6.04 -6.93
C ILE A 22 -4.32 -5.21 -7.38
N GLY A 23 -5.49 -5.82 -7.49
CA GLY A 23 -6.69 -5.09 -7.90
C GLY A 23 -7.02 -3.94 -6.96
N ASP A 24 -6.88 -4.20 -5.67
CA ASP A 24 -7.11 -3.16 -4.68
C ASP A 24 -6.07 -2.06 -4.80
N LEU A 25 -4.82 -2.45 -4.99
CA LEU A 25 -3.73 -1.48 -5.12
C LEU A 25 -3.97 -0.55 -6.30
N GLN A 26 -4.46 -1.11 -7.41
CA GLN A 26 -4.79 -0.30 -8.57
C GLN A 26 -5.83 0.78 -8.23
N LYS A 27 -6.85 0.38 -7.49
CA LYS A 27 -7.91 1.32 -7.12
C LYS A 27 -7.44 2.33 -6.09
N MET A 28 -6.67 1.87 -5.12
CA MET A 28 -6.19 2.74 -4.05
C MET A 28 -5.32 3.86 -4.60
N LEU A 29 -4.48 3.57 -5.56
CA LEU A 29 -3.52 4.52 -6.09
C LEU A 29 -3.89 5.08 -7.46
N GLY A 30 -4.96 4.55 -8.06
CA GLY A 30 -5.38 5.00 -9.37
C GLY A 30 -4.36 4.71 -10.45
N ILE A 31 -3.76 3.53 -10.43
CA ILE A 31 -2.71 3.15 -11.35
C ILE A 31 -3.10 1.91 -12.14
N GLY A 32 -2.37 1.66 -13.22
CA GLY A 32 -2.62 0.47 -14.04
C GLY A 32 -2.05 -0.78 -13.39
N ARG A 33 -2.38 -1.92 -14.00
CA ARG A 33 -1.95 -3.22 -13.46
C ARG A 33 -0.44 -3.37 -13.47
N LYS A 34 0.21 -2.96 -14.55
CA LYS A 34 1.66 -3.09 -14.64
C LYS A 34 2.36 -2.29 -13.55
N ALA A 35 1.90 -1.05 -13.35
CA ALA A 35 2.47 -0.22 -12.31
C ALA A 35 2.23 -0.82 -10.93
N ALA A 36 1.03 -1.38 -10.71
CA ALA A 36 0.72 -2.00 -9.44
C ALA A 36 1.61 -3.22 -9.17
N LEU A 37 1.86 -4.02 -10.20
CA LEU A 37 2.73 -5.18 -10.05
C LEU A 37 4.15 -4.78 -9.71
N GLU A 38 4.66 -3.75 -10.37
CA GLU A 38 6.01 -3.26 -10.08
C GLU A 38 6.09 -2.69 -8.68
N LEU A 39 5.05 -1.96 -8.28
CA LEU A 39 5.03 -1.38 -6.95
C LEU A 39 4.98 -2.45 -5.87
N ALA A 40 4.23 -3.52 -6.12
CA ALA A 40 4.14 -4.62 -5.16
C ALA A 40 5.49 -5.25 -4.88
N LYS A 41 6.41 -5.15 -5.84
CA LYS A 41 7.75 -5.71 -5.68
C LYS A 41 8.71 -4.72 -5.01
N HIS A 42 8.28 -3.50 -4.81
CA HIS A 42 9.11 -2.48 -4.20
C HIS A 42 9.44 -2.85 -2.75
N PRO A 43 10.69 -2.66 -2.31
CA PRO A 43 11.08 -3.03 -0.95
C PRO A 43 10.23 -2.39 0.14
N GLN A 44 9.79 -1.16 -0.06
CA GLN A 44 8.98 -0.48 0.93
C GLN A 44 7.56 -1.03 1.00
N ILE A 45 7.06 -1.54 -0.10
CA ILE A 45 5.72 -2.12 -0.14
C ILE A 45 5.75 -3.55 0.36
N HIS A 46 6.80 -4.28 -0.01
CA HIS A 46 7.04 -5.63 0.48
C HIS A 46 5.84 -6.55 0.26
N GLY A 47 5.32 -6.55 -0.96
CA GLY A 47 4.26 -7.49 -1.30
C GLY A 47 4.81 -8.90 -1.41
N VAL A 48 4.06 -9.87 -0.90
CA VAL A 48 4.46 -11.26 -0.98
C VAL A 48 3.43 -12.03 -1.79
N ILE A 49 3.87 -13.13 -2.37
CA ILE A 49 3.00 -13.98 -3.18
C ILE A 49 2.58 -15.17 -2.35
N VAL A 50 1.28 -15.33 -2.19
CA VAL A 50 0.70 -16.46 -1.47
C VAL A 50 -0.40 -17.04 -2.35
N GLY A 51 -0.24 -18.30 -2.72
CA GLY A 51 -1.25 -18.96 -3.54
C GLY A 51 -1.49 -18.26 -4.88
N ASN A 52 -0.42 -17.85 -5.54
CA ASN A 52 -0.44 -17.20 -6.86
C ASN A 52 -1.03 -15.80 -6.83
N ARG A 53 -1.18 -15.21 -5.65
CA ARG A 53 -1.72 -13.87 -5.53
C ARG A 53 -0.81 -13.03 -4.65
N PHE A 54 -0.65 -11.77 -5.02
CA PHE A 54 0.07 -10.83 -4.18
C PHE A 54 -0.74 -10.51 -2.94
N ARG A 55 -0.08 -10.51 -1.81
CA ARG A 55 -0.63 -10.06 -0.53
C ARG A 55 0.20 -8.89 -0.08
N ILE A 56 -0.44 -7.73 -0.01
CA ILE A 56 0.26 -6.48 0.24
C ILE A 56 -0.29 -5.86 1.52
N PRO A 57 0.58 -5.62 2.52
CA PRO A 57 0.11 -4.95 3.74
C PRO A 57 -0.33 -3.53 3.41
N LYS A 58 -1.57 -3.23 3.72
CA LYS A 58 -2.10 -1.89 3.49
C LYS A 58 -1.25 -0.84 4.21
N LEU A 59 -0.78 -1.17 5.39
CA LEU A 59 0.05 -0.28 6.18
C LEU A 59 1.30 0.16 5.43
N ASN A 60 1.92 -0.79 4.72
CA ASN A 60 3.13 -0.46 3.97
C ASN A 60 2.83 0.51 2.83
N VAL A 61 1.66 0.37 2.19
CA VAL A 61 1.24 1.28 1.14
C VAL A 61 1.06 2.68 1.71
N ILE A 62 0.40 2.77 2.84
CA ILE A 62 0.15 4.05 3.49
C ILE A 62 1.48 4.71 3.87
N ARG A 63 2.37 3.96 4.47
CA ARG A 63 3.66 4.50 4.89
C ARG A 63 4.52 4.93 3.70
N TYR A 64 4.44 4.17 2.62
CA TYR A 64 5.16 4.53 1.40
C TYR A 64 4.70 5.88 0.90
N MET A 65 3.38 6.09 0.85
CA MET A 65 2.83 7.34 0.36
C MET A 65 3.17 8.51 1.28
N LEU A 66 3.09 8.30 2.57
CA LEU A 66 3.40 9.36 3.53
C LEU A 66 4.89 9.71 3.50
N CYS A 67 5.72 8.70 3.42
CA CYS A 67 7.17 8.91 3.38
C CYS A 67 7.58 9.66 2.12
N ASP A 68 6.99 9.28 0.98
CA ASP A 68 7.27 9.94 -0.28
C ASP A 68 6.85 11.40 -0.24
N ALA A 69 5.69 11.66 0.35
CA ALA A 69 5.19 13.02 0.47
C ALA A 69 6.12 13.86 1.33
N GLU A 70 6.64 13.28 2.40
CA GLU A 70 7.54 13.99 3.29
C GLU A 70 8.89 14.22 2.66
N ALA A 71 9.34 13.27 1.86
CA ALA A 71 10.63 13.39 1.19
C ALA A 71 10.61 14.50 0.13
N SER A 72 9.44 14.80 -0.40
CA SER A 72 9.30 15.87 -1.37
C SER A 72 9.29 17.22 -0.70
#